data_d02a3967096f2f6c50f9c2e94c09d589
#
_entry.id   d02a3967096f2f6c50f9c2e94c09d589
#
_cell.length_a   1.000
_cell.length_b   1.000
_cell.length_c   1.000
_cell.angle_alpha   90.00
_cell.angle_beta   90.00
_cell.angle_gamma   90.00
#
_symmetry.space_group_name_H-M   'P 1'
#
loop_
_entity.id
_entity.type
_entity.pdbx_description
1 polymer ?
#
loop_
_entity_poly.entity_id
_entity_poly.type
_entity_poly.pdbx_seq_one_letter_code
_entity_poly.pdbx_strand_id
1 'polypeptide(L)'
;MRNSHRVVILGLAGLACVLAQPPAAIDNDQARVVVAHDQPHKKGTPHQHKLNRVMIYLQAGTQEFVSEGKKSTLSWKAGDVKWSPAGGVHTSEIISDSPVTMVEVEVKKPGDPSKKITTPLDPVKVDGKDYKVEFENDQVRVLRVKFGPHQGAPMHEHQLNRVVVYLTDQSTRLTSPEGKVETTAHKAGEYSWGGPTKHKEENLLDTPFEGIVVEFKN
;
A
#
# COMPACT_ATOMS: atom_id res chain seq x y z
N MET A 1 -20.53 67.52 -26.45
CA MET A 1 -19.43 66.59 -26.64
C MET A 1 -19.38 65.67 -25.42
N ARG A 2 -19.84 64.40 -25.58
CA ARG A 2 -19.82 63.39 -24.51
C ARG A 2 -18.74 62.37 -24.81
N ASN A 3 -17.68 62.33 -24.00
CA ASN A 3 -16.63 61.34 -24.08
C ASN A 3 -17.07 60.07 -23.36
N SER A 4 -17.23 58.98 -24.12
CA SER A 4 -17.47 57.65 -23.60
C SER A 4 -16.13 56.93 -23.37
N HIS A 5 -15.79 56.70 -22.08
CA HIS A 5 -14.65 55.87 -21.73
C HIS A 5 -15.11 54.40 -21.76
N ARG A 6 -14.54 53.60 -22.65
CA ARG A 6 -14.69 52.13 -22.64
C ARG A 6 -13.69 51.54 -21.64
N VAL A 7 -14.21 50.91 -20.62
CA VAL A 7 -13.41 50.10 -19.71
C VAL A 7 -13.26 48.70 -20.36
N VAL A 8 -12.04 48.29 -20.62
CA VAL A 8 -11.72 46.94 -21.04
C VAL A 8 -11.41 46.12 -19.81
N ILE A 9 -12.29 45.19 -19.49
CA ILE A 9 -12.06 44.21 -18.41
C ILE A 9 -11.27 43.03 -19.02
N LEU A 10 -9.98 42.91 -18.70
CA LEU A 10 -9.20 41.70 -18.97
C LEU A 10 -9.64 40.64 -17.95
N GLY A 11 -10.32 39.63 -18.44
CA GLY A 11 -10.61 38.43 -17.67
C GLY A 11 -9.33 37.56 -17.50
N LEU A 12 -8.81 37.45 -16.27
CA LEU A 12 -7.83 36.44 -15.94
C LEU A 12 -8.53 35.08 -15.95
N ALA A 13 -8.22 34.26 -16.95
CA ALA A 13 -8.55 32.85 -16.93
C ALA A 13 -7.65 32.13 -15.91
N GLY A 14 -8.17 31.90 -14.71
CA GLY A 14 -7.51 31.09 -13.70
C GLY A 14 -7.40 29.65 -14.17
N LEU A 15 -6.17 29.15 -14.38
CA LEU A 15 -5.89 27.72 -14.57
C LEU A 15 -6.27 27.01 -13.28
N ALA A 16 -7.40 26.32 -13.26
CA ALA A 16 -7.76 25.41 -12.17
C ALA A 16 -6.79 24.21 -12.26
N CYS A 17 -5.82 24.15 -11.35
CA CYS A 17 -5.01 22.98 -11.12
C CYS A 17 -5.95 21.87 -10.63
N VAL A 18 -6.28 20.92 -11.48
CA VAL A 18 -7.01 19.70 -11.09
C VAL A 18 -6.03 18.89 -10.25
N LEU A 19 -6.10 19.04 -8.94
CA LEU A 19 -5.43 18.14 -8.01
C LEU A 19 -6.04 16.75 -8.25
N ALA A 20 -5.20 15.79 -8.65
CA ALA A 20 -5.59 14.39 -8.70
C ALA A 20 -6.19 14.01 -7.35
N GLN A 21 -7.40 13.47 -7.35
CA GLN A 21 -8.02 13.00 -6.12
C GLN A 21 -7.16 11.87 -5.56
N PRO A 22 -6.89 11.85 -4.24
CA PRO A 22 -6.21 10.73 -3.64
C PRO A 22 -7.00 9.45 -3.93
N PRO A 23 -6.31 8.29 -4.09
CA PRO A 23 -6.99 7.02 -4.30
C PRO A 23 -8.06 6.83 -3.21
N ALA A 24 -9.19 6.24 -3.57
CA ALA A 24 -10.32 6.04 -2.67
C ALA A 24 -9.82 5.34 -1.39
N ALA A 25 -10.07 5.96 -0.24
CA ALA A 25 -9.65 5.42 1.04
C ALA A 25 -10.27 4.03 1.25
N ILE A 26 -9.44 3.01 1.50
CA ILE A 26 -9.92 1.70 1.96
C ILE A 26 -10.25 1.83 3.44
N ASP A 27 -11.53 1.74 3.76
CA ASP A 27 -12.03 1.68 5.12
C ASP A 27 -13.31 0.83 5.13
N ASN A 28 -13.13 -0.49 5.36
CA ASN A 28 -14.22 -1.46 5.41
C ASN A 28 -14.22 -2.20 6.75
N ASP A 29 -15.00 -3.26 6.89
CA ASP A 29 -15.11 -4.01 8.16
C ASP A 29 -13.90 -4.91 8.48
N GLN A 30 -12.98 -5.15 7.54
CA GLN A 30 -11.75 -5.93 7.75
C GLN A 30 -10.50 -5.08 7.90
N ALA A 31 -10.41 -3.97 7.15
CA ALA A 31 -9.20 -3.16 7.09
C ALA A 31 -9.47 -1.67 6.95
N ARG A 32 -8.50 -0.86 7.36
CA ARG A 32 -8.35 0.55 7.00
C ARG A 32 -6.93 0.78 6.50
N VAL A 33 -6.77 1.54 5.41
CA VAL A 33 -5.46 1.94 4.91
C VAL A 33 -5.25 3.41 5.22
N VAL A 34 -4.13 3.72 5.86
CA VAL A 34 -3.68 5.08 6.18
C VAL A 34 -2.34 5.31 5.50
N VAL A 35 -2.20 6.44 4.81
CA VAL A 35 -0.91 6.88 4.25
C VAL A 35 -0.36 8.00 5.13
N ALA A 36 0.75 7.74 5.80
CA ALA A 36 1.45 8.71 6.63
C ALA A 36 2.60 9.35 5.83
N HIS A 37 2.68 10.68 5.87
CA HIS A 37 3.75 11.48 5.26
C HIS A 37 4.47 12.25 6.36
N ASP A 38 5.60 11.74 6.82
CA ASP A 38 6.34 12.32 7.92
C ASP A 38 7.56 13.12 7.42
N GLN A 39 7.69 14.34 7.95
CA GLN A 39 8.80 15.24 7.65
C GLN A 39 9.97 14.98 8.62
N PRO A 40 11.24 15.13 8.15
CA PRO A 40 12.40 15.00 9.00
C PRO A 40 12.38 16.02 10.15
N HIS A 41 12.85 15.59 11.31
CA HIS A 41 13.04 16.41 12.52
C HIS A 41 11.77 17.11 13.02
N LYS A 42 10.59 16.62 12.59
CA LYS A 42 9.29 17.10 13.06
C LYS A 42 8.70 16.08 14.04
N LYS A 43 8.72 16.44 15.30
CA LYS A 43 8.13 15.62 16.37
C LYS A 43 6.61 15.58 16.24
N GLY A 44 6.07 14.36 16.19
CA GLY A 44 4.63 14.11 16.20
C GLY A 44 3.99 14.43 17.55
N THR A 45 2.68 14.69 17.54
CA THR A 45 1.90 14.78 18.77
C THR A 45 1.71 13.41 19.42
N PRO A 46 1.50 13.34 20.76
CA PRO A 46 1.17 12.07 21.41
C PRO A 46 -0.08 11.44 20.78
N HIS A 47 0.03 10.19 20.37
CA HIS A 47 -1.05 9.42 19.77
C HIS A 47 -0.96 7.94 20.13
N GLN A 48 -2.01 7.18 19.82
CA GLN A 48 -2.12 5.77 20.08
C GLN A 48 -2.65 5.03 18.85
N HIS A 49 -2.08 3.86 18.57
CA HIS A 49 -2.63 2.93 17.58
C HIS A 49 -3.41 1.82 18.27
N LYS A 50 -4.73 1.81 18.05
CA LYS A 50 -5.64 0.85 18.70
C LYS A 50 -5.76 -0.48 17.95
N LEU A 51 -5.27 -0.55 16.71
CA LEU A 51 -5.33 -1.73 15.85
C LEU A 51 -3.92 -2.22 15.54
N ASN A 52 -3.79 -3.52 15.37
CA ASN A 52 -2.62 -4.13 14.74
C ASN A 52 -2.55 -3.69 13.28
N ARG A 53 -1.34 -3.58 12.73
CA ARG A 53 -1.14 -3.10 11.36
C ARG A 53 0.08 -3.70 10.70
N VAL A 54 0.01 -3.79 9.38
CA VAL A 54 1.17 -4.03 8.52
C VAL A 54 1.70 -2.68 8.09
N MET A 55 2.97 -2.40 8.40
CA MET A 55 3.69 -1.19 8.02
C MET A 55 4.47 -1.46 6.74
N ILE A 56 4.26 -0.67 5.70
CA ILE A 56 4.96 -0.77 4.42
C ILE A 56 5.67 0.56 4.18
N TYR A 57 7.00 0.52 4.08
CA TYR A 57 7.84 1.71 4.03
C TYR A 57 8.23 2.02 2.59
N LEU A 58 7.74 3.14 2.03
CA LEU A 58 8.02 3.49 0.63
C LEU A 58 9.41 4.10 0.43
N GLN A 59 9.98 4.76 1.44
CA GLN A 59 11.36 5.27 1.45
C GLN A 59 12.12 4.73 2.65
N ALA A 60 13.44 4.67 2.55
CA ALA A 60 14.31 4.36 3.68
C ALA A 60 14.24 5.47 4.73
N GLY A 61 14.31 5.12 6.00
CA GLY A 61 14.26 6.08 7.08
C GLY A 61 14.66 5.51 8.44
N THR A 62 14.72 6.42 9.41
CA THR A 62 14.94 6.10 10.81
C THR A 62 14.01 6.97 11.66
N GLN A 63 13.30 6.35 12.58
CA GLN A 63 12.31 7.00 13.46
C GLN A 63 12.65 6.72 14.93
N GLU A 64 12.62 7.77 15.73
CA GLU A 64 12.67 7.67 17.19
C GLU A 64 11.25 7.66 17.74
N PHE A 65 10.99 6.78 18.69
CA PHE A 65 9.75 6.71 19.45
C PHE A 65 10.01 7.03 20.92
N VAL A 66 9.09 7.74 21.54
CA VAL A 66 9.11 7.99 22.98
C VAL A 66 7.79 7.54 23.59
N SER A 67 7.83 6.52 24.45
CA SER A 67 6.68 6.01 25.17
C SER A 67 7.05 5.86 26.65
N GLU A 68 6.24 6.40 27.55
CA GLU A 68 6.50 6.37 29.01
C GLU A 68 7.89 6.86 29.40
N GLY A 69 8.39 7.89 28.69
CA GLY A 69 9.74 8.45 28.90
C GLY A 69 10.89 7.61 28.37
N LYS A 70 10.62 6.43 27.81
CA LYS A 70 11.65 5.57 27.19
C LYS A 70 11.75 5.85 25.71
N LYS A 71 12.97 5.95 25.21
CA LYS A 71 13.30 6.12 23.79
C LYS A 71 13.61 4.77 23.15
N SER A 72 13.16 4.59 21.93
CA SER A 72 13.54 3.49 21.05
C SER A 72 13.68 3.99 19.62
N THR A 73 14.48 3.31 18.82
CA THR A 73 14.75 3.69 17.42
C THR A 73 14.48 2.52 16.51
N LEU A 74 13.85 2.79 15.37
CA LEU A 74 13.59 1.83 14.31
C LEU A 74 14.15 2.39 13.00
N SER A 75 14.98 1.59 12.33
CA SER A 75 15.47 1.89 10.97
C SER A 75 14.91 0.87 9.98
N TRP A 76 14.70 1.31 8.73
CA TRP A 76 14.20 0.47 7.65
C TRP A 76 14.74 0.93 6.30
N LYS A 77 14.64 0.04 5.30
CA LYS A 77 14.92 0.32 3.89
C LYS A 77 13.62 0.58 3.14
N ALA A 78 13.72 1.22 1.98
CA ALA A 78 12.59 1.31 1.05
C ALA A 78 12.11 -0.10 0.68
N GLY A 79 10.80 -0.31 0.71
CA GLY A 79 10.15 -1.58 0.47
C GLY A 79 10.11 -2.54 1.68
N ASP A 80 10.71 -2.21 2.82
CA ASP A 80 10.58 -3.03 4.03
C ASP A 80 9.13 -3.12 4.49
N VAL A 81 8.77 -4.29 5.05
CA VAL A 81 7.44 -4.56 5.59
C VAL A 81 7.57 -5.10 7.01
N LYS A 82 6.80 -4.56 7.95
CA LYS A 82 6.87 -4.95 9.36
C LYS A 82 5.47 -5.08 9.95
N TRP A 83 5.33 -6.03 10.87
CA TRP A 83 4.18 -6.10 11.76
C TRP A 83 4.34 -5.09 12.90
N SER A 84 3.31 -4.30 13.15
CA SER A 84 3.24 -3.34 14.27
C SER A 84 1.98 -3.64 15.08
N PRO A 85 2.09 -4.23 16.27
CA PRO A 85 0.94 -4.48 17.12
C PRO A 85 0.32 -3.17 17.62
N ALA A 86 -0.95 -3.24 18.02
CA ALA A 86 -1.60 -2.17 18.76
C ALA A 86 -0.75 -1.81 19.99
N GLY A 87 -0.62 -0.54 20.29
CA GLY A 87 0.29 -0.06 21.33
C GLY A 87 -0.25 1.13 22.12
N GLY A 88 0.49 1.45 23.18
CA GLY A 88 0.21 2.59 24.04
C GLY A 88 0.49 3.96 23.39
N VAL A 89 0.24 5.02 24.17
CA VAL A 89 0.51 6.38 23.74
C VAL A 89 2.02 6.59 23.57
N HIS A 90 2.40 7.16 22.44
CA HIS A 90 3.78 7.53 22.14
C HIS A 90 3.83 8.81 21.29
N THR A 91 5.02 9.39 21.20
CA THR A 91 5.39 10.36 20.17
C THR A 91 6.41 9.73 19.25
N SER A 92 6.48 10.19 18.01
CA SER A 92 7.47 9.75 17.03
C SER A 92 8.10 10.94 16.32
N GLU A 93 9.31 10.75 15.82
CA GLU A 93 10.05 11.74 15.04
C GLU A 93 10.91 11.03 14.01
N ILE A 94 10.86 11.45 12.75
CA ILE A 94 11.82 11.00 11.73
C ILE A 94 13.15 11.69 12.00
N ILE A 95 14.16 10.90 12.34
CA ILE A 95 15.52 11.40 12.66
C ILE A 95 16.51 11.24 11.49
N SER A 96 16.08 10.65 10.37
CA SER A 96 16.78 10.72 9.08
C SER A 96 16.45 12.03 8.36
N ASP A 97 17.33 12.51 7.45
CA ASP A 97 17.26 13.84 6.84
C ASP A 97 16.27 13.96 5.69
N SER A 98 15.59 12.88 5.31
CA SER A 98 14.64 12.87 4.19
C SER A 98 13.22 12.58 4.67
N PRO A 99 12.19 13.18 4.05
CA PRO A 99 10.80 12.84 4.33
C PRO A 99 10.53 11.38 3.96
N VAL A 100 9.64 10.76 4.71
CA VAL A 100 9.23 9.36 4.49
C VAL A 100 7.72 9.27 4.28
N THR A 101 7.33 8.29 3.47
CA THR A 101 5.93 7.88 3.32
C THR A 101 5.81 6.42 3.73
N MET A 102 4.82 6.14 4.56
CA MET A 102 4.48 4.79 5.02
C MET A 102 3.02 4.50 4.70
N VAL A 103 2.76 3.29 4.26
CA VAL A 103 1.39 2.78 4.12
C VAL A 103 1.12 1.86 5.32
N GLU A 104 0.14 2.22 6.12
CA GLU A 104 -0.31 1.47 7.29
C GLU A 104 -1.59 0.72 6.93
N VAL A 105 -1.53 -0.60 6.90
CA VAL A 105 -2.71 -1.45 6.68
C VAL A 105 -3.18 -1.93 8.06
N GLU A 106 -4.15 -1.25 8.63
CA GLU A 106 -4.75 -1.59 9.92
C GLU A 106 -5.71 -2.78 9.78
N VAL A 107 -5.60 -3.74 10.70
CA VAL A 107 -6.40 -4.97 10.73
C VAL A 107 -7.48 -4.84 11.79
N LYS A 108 -8.75 -4.76 11.37
CA LYS A 108 -9.88 -4.43 12.26
C LYS A 108 -10.45 -5.62 13.02
N LYS A 109 -10.20 -6.85 12.57
CA LYS A 109 -10.75 -8.06 13.17
C LYS A 109 -9.65 -8.98 13.69
N PRO A 110 -9.91 -9.77 14.71
CA PRO A 110 -9.02 -10.86 15.11
C PRO A 110 -8.90 -11.89 13.99
N GLY A 111 -7.85 -12.68 14.01
CA GLY A 111 -7.68 -13.78 13.07
C GLY A 111 -8.71 -14.89 13.29
N ASP A 112 -9.09 -15.54 12.20
CA ASP A 112 -9.94 -16.73 12.19
C ASP A 112 -9.10 -17.97 11.82
N PRO A 113 -8.86 -18.91 12.74
CA PRO A 113 -8.06 -20.10 12.47
C PRO A 113 -8.60 -20.99 11.35
N SER A 114 -9.88 -20.82 10.96
CA SER A 114 -10.47 -21.56 9.84
C SER A 114 -10.04 -20.98 8.46
N LYS A 115 -9.56 -19.73 8.42
CA LYS A 115 -9.11 -19.05 7.20
C LYS A 115 -7.70 -19.51 6.79
N LYS A 116 -7.62 -20.74 6.29
CA LYS A 116 -6.38 -21.35 5.81
C LYS A 116 -6.32 -21.31 4.29
N ILE A 117 -5.12 -21.16 3.75
CA ILE A 117 -4.86 -21.32 2.31
C ILE A 117 -4.80 -22.81 2.00
N THR A 118 -5.82 -23.33 1.33
CA THR A 118 -5.97 -24.77 1.03
C THR A 118 -5.78 -25.10 -0.44
N THR A 119 -5.93 -24.11 -1.33
CA THR A 119 -5.83 -24.30 -2.78
C THR A 119 -4.47 -24.84 -3.22
N PRO A 120 -4.40 -25.77 -4.18
CA PRO A 120 -3.16 -26.14 -4.84
C PRO A 120 -2.61 -25.02 -5.74
N LEU A 121 -3.45 -24.02 -6.08
CA LEU A 121 -3.09 -22.88 -6.92
C LEU A 121 -2.65 -21.66 -6.10
N ASP A 122 -2.29 -21.83 -4.84
CA ASP A 122 -1.66 -20.76 -4.04
C ASP A 122 -0.46 -20.16 -4.81
N PRO A 123 -0.39 -18.81 -4.99
CA PRO A 123 0.68 -18.18 -5.77
C PRO A 123 2.08 -18.60 -5.32
N VAL A 124 2.32 -18.74 -4.00
CA VAL A 124 3.62 -19.18 -3.47
C VAL A 124 3.95 -20.62 -3.84
N LYS A 125 2.93 -21.48 -4.06
CA LYS A 125 3.14 -22.87 -4.49
C LYS A 125 3.39 -22.97 -5.99
N VAL A 126 2.64 -22.21 -6.80
CA VAL A 126 2.71 -22.32 -8.26
C VAL A 126 3.80 -21.44 -8.86
N ASP A 127 4.17 -20.37 -8.17
CA ASP A 127 5.21 -19.43 -8.58
C ASP A 127 6.02 -18.89 -7.40
N GLY A 128 6.58 -19.80 -6.62
CA GLY A 128 7.44 -19.43 -5.48
C GLY A 128 8.73 -18.72 -5.88
N LYS A 129 9.01 -18.52 -7.15
CA LYS A 129 10.10 -17.66 -7.64
C LYS A 129 9.74 -16.19 -7.44
N ASP A 130 8.55 -15.78 -7.88
CA ASP A 130 8.11 -14.40 -7.96
C ASP A 130 7.19 -14.01 -6.79
N TYR A 131 6.56 -14.98 -6.10
CA TYR A 131 5.78 -14.78 -4.87
C TYR A 131 6.51 -15.33 -3.64
N LYS A 132 6.80 -14.48 -2.67
CA LYS A 132 7.45 -14.85 -1.40
C LYS A 132 6.59 -14.45 -0.21
N VAL A 133 6.53 -15.29 0.82
CA VAL A 133 5.95 -14.90 2.11
C VAL A 133 6.96 -14.01 2.84
N GLU A 134 6.61 -12.76 3.10
CA GLU A 134 7.38 -11.84 3.95
C GLU A 134 7.26 -12.25 5.42
N PHE A 135 6.02 -12.41 5.86
CA PHE A 135 5.67 -13.01 7.15
C PHE A 135 4.20 -13.46 7.14
N GLU A 136 3.86 -14.27 8.13
CA GLU A 136 2.51 -14.73 8.37
C GLU A 136 2.27 -14.81 9.89
N ASN A 137 1.06 -14.43 10.33
CA ASN A 137 0.60 -14.59 11.71
C ASN A 137 -0.88 -15.01 11.72
N ASP A 138 -1.54 -14.92 12.87
CA ASP A 138 -2.94 -15.33 12.99
C ASP A 138 -3.91 -14.44 12.22
N GLN A 139 -3.58 -13.15 11.99
CA GLN A 139 -4.47 -12.16 11.37
C GLN A 139 -4.21 -11.96 9.88
N VAL A 140 -2.97 -12.07 9.43
CA VAL A 140 -2.58 -11.77 8.05
C VAL A 140 -1.53 -12.75 7.52
N ARG A 141 -1.53 -12.91 6.20
CA ARG A 141 -0.41 -13.43 5.42
C ARG A 141 0.06 -12.32 4.50
N VAL A 142 1.33 -11.98 4.54
CA VAL A 142 1.90 -10.90 3.73
C VAL A 142 2.84 -11.50 2.70
N LEU A 143 2.56 -11.22 1.43
CA LEU A 143 3.35 -11.67 0.30
C LEU A 143 4.06 -10.48 -0.35
N ARG A 144 5.27 -10.72 -0.83
CA ARG A 144 5.95 -9.87 -1.80
C ARG A 144 5.85 -10.52 -3.15
N VAL A 145 5.46 -9.75 -4.16
CA VAL A 145 5.45 -10.16 -5.56
C VAL A 145 6.43 -9.33 -6.36
N LYS A 146 7.21 -9.99 -7.23
CA LYS A 146 8.17 -9.34 -8.15
C LYS A 146 8.15 -10.00 -9.50
N PHE A 147 7.82 -9.24 -10.54
CA PHE A 147 7.95 -9.67 -11.92
C PHE A 147 9.01 -8.84 -12.64
N GLY A 148 9.87 -9.48 -13.41
CA GLY A 148 10.70 -8.79 -14.39
C GLY A 148 9.85 -8.17 -15.51
N PRO A 149 10.48 -7.40 -16.43
CA PRO A 149 9.81 -6.88 -17.62
C PRO A 149 9.16 -8.02 -18.41
N HIS A 150 7.88 -7.86 -18.78
CA HIS A 150 7.08 -8.83 -19.54
C HIS A 150 7.02 -10.24 -18.95
N GLN A 151 7.32 -10.38 -17.65
CA GLN A 151 7.17 -11.63 -16.89
C GLN A 151 5.86 -11.61 -16.11
N GLY A 152 5.45 -12.76 -15.61
CA GLY A 152 4.24 -12.87 -14.81
C GLY A 152 4.06 -14.28 -14.27
N ALA A 153 3.02 -14.46 -13.47
CA ALA A 153 2.68 -15.72 -12.84
C ALA A 153 1.69 -16.54 -13.68
N PRO A 154 1.79 -17.88 -13.66
CA PRO A 154 0.77 -18.76 -14.22
C PRO A 154 -0.56 -18.59 -13.47
N MET A 155 -1.59 -19.34 -13.90
CA MET A 155 -2.89 -19.35 -13.20
C MET A 155 -2.70 -19.69 -11.74
N HIS A 156 -3.11 -18.76 -10.86
CA HIS A 156 -3.06 -18.91 -9.40
C HIS A 156 -4.34 -18.37 -8.74
N GLU A 157 -4.50 -18.60 -7.46
CA GLU A 157 -5.71 -18.29 -6.71
C GLU A 157 -5.39 -17.65 -5.37
N HIS A 158 -5.91 -16.44 -5.16
CA HIS A 158 -6.01 -15.79 -3.87
C HIS A 158 -7.36 -16.14 -3.24
N GLN A 159 -7.35 -16.87 -2.13
CA GLN A 159 -8.58 -17.31 -1.44
C GLN A 159 -9.11 -16.28 -0.43
N LEU A 160 -8.31 -15.28 -0.07
CA LEU A 160 -8.62 -14.29 0.95
C LEU A 160 -8.81 -12.90 0.33
N ASN A 161 -9.59 -12.06 1.01
CA ASN A 161 -9.61 -10.63 0.77
C ASN A 161 -8.21 -10.06 1.05
N ARG A 162 -7.82 -9.03 0.30
CA ARG A 162 -6.47 -8.48 0.39
C ARG A 162 -6.40 -6.99 0.09
N VAL A 163 -5.39 -6.34 0.63
CA VAL A 163 -4.88 -5.06 0.17
C VAL A 163 -3.61 -5.33 -0.63
N VAL A 164 -3.48 -4.72 -1.80
CA VAL A 164 -2.25 -4.68 -2.59
C VAL A 164 -1.67 -3.28 -2.49
N VAL A 165 -0.39 -3.14 -2.13
CA VAL A 165 0.35 -1.88 -2.13
C VAL A 165 1.43 -1.96 -3.19
N TYR A 166 1.44 -1.03 -4.12
CA TYR A 166 2.35 -1.00 -5.26
C TYR A 166 3.63 -0.25 -4.90
N LEU A 167 4.76 -0.97 -4.85
CA LEU A 167 6.07 -0.38 -4.53
C LEU A 167 6.72 0.29 -5.74
N THR A 168 6.35 -0.13 -6.95
CA THR A 168 6.76 0.44 -8.23
C THR A 168 5.54 0.75 -9.08
N ASP A 169 5.70 1.54 -10.13
CA ASP A 169 4.70 1.67 -11.17
C ASP A 169 4.34 0.30 -11.75
N GLN A 170 3.09 0.09 -12.04
CA GLN A 170 2.54 -1.18 -12.53
C GLN A 170 1.63 -0.93 -13.74
N SER A 171 1.73 -1.82 -14.72
CA SER A 171 0.70 -2.08 -15.71
C SER A 171 0.62 -3.59 -15.92
N THR A 172 -0.51 -4.19 -15.57
CA THR A 172 -0.64 -5.66 -15.47
C THR A 172 -1.84 -6.14 -16.29
N ARG A 173 -1.62 -7.20 -17.06
CA ARG A 173 -2.69 -7.97 -17.71
C ARG A 173 -3.11 -9.10 -16.79
N LEU A 174 -4.38 -9.13 -16.44
CA LEU A 174 -5.03 -10.20 -15.69
C LEU A 174 -5.88 -11.03 -16.65
N THR A 175 -5.76 -12.36 -16.60
CA THR A 175 -6.58 -13.27 -17.43
C THR A 175 -7.30 -14.24 -16.51
N SER A 176 -8.64 -14.23 -16.53
CA SER A 176 -9.47 -15.15 -15.74
C SER A 176 -9.38 -16.60 -16.29
N PRO A 177 -9.87 -17.61 -15.53
CA PRO A 177 -9.94 -19.00 -16.02
C PRO A 177 -10.78 -19.15 -17.31
N GLU A 178 -11.76 -18.28 -17.50
CA GLU A 178 -12.65 -18.26 -18.68
C GLU A 178 -12.02 -17.52 -19.87
N GLY A 179 -10.79 -17.00 -19.71
CA GLY A 179 -10.09 -16.25 -20.75
C GLY A 179 -10.46 -14.78 -20.85
N LYS A 180 -11.24 -14.24 -19.91
CA LYS A 180 -11.51 -12.79 -19.86
C LYS A 180 -10.22 -12.06 -19.50
N VAL A 181 -9.88 -11.03 -20.28
CA VAL A 181 -8.68 -10.21 -20.08
C VAL A 181 -9.09 -8.84 -19.53
N GLU A 182 -8.37 -8.41 -18.52
CA GLU A 182 -8.45 -7.08 -17.93
C GLU A 182 -7.05 -6.50 -17.78
N THR A 183 -6.89 -5.20 -18.00
CA THR A 183 -5.63 -4.49 -17.78
C THR A 183 -5.83 -3.45 -16.69
N THR A 184 -4.95 -3.46 -15.70
CA THR A 184 -4.91 -2.49 -14.61
C THR A 184 -3.59 -1.75 -14.61
N ALA A 185 -3.59 -0.50 -14.13
CA ALA A 185 -2.38 0.30 -13.97
C ALA A 185 -2.43 1.05 -12.64
N HIS A 186 -1.30 1.10 -11.96
CA HIS A 186 -1.14 1.79 -10.68
C HIS A 186 0.22 2.47 -10.61
N LYS A 187 0.31 3.51 -9.79
CA LYS A 187 1.55 4.21 -9.49
C LYS A 187 2.17 3.68 -8.20
N ALA A 188 3.48 3.85 -8.09
CA ALA A 188 4.20 3.58 -6.85
C ALA A 188 3.57 4.35 -5.68
N GLY A 189 3.31 3.65 -4.57
CA GLY A 189 2.64 4.18 -3.39
C GLY A 189 1.11 4.10 -3.41
N GLU A 190 0.49 3.77 -4.55
CA GLU A 190 -0.95 3.47 -4.59
C GLU A 190 -1.25 2.10 -3.95
N TYR A 191 -2.53 1.89 -3.67
CA TYR A 191 -3.01 0.64 -3.11
C TYR A 191 -4.42 0.32 -3.62
N SER A 192 -4.77 -0.96 -3.60
CA SER A 192 -6.09 -1.42 -4.01
C SER A 192 -6.63 -2.51 -3.08
N TRP A 193 -7.96 -2.65 -3.06
CA TRP A 193 -8.66 -3.76 -2.41
C TRP A 193 -9.00 -4.83 -3.44
N GLY A 194 -8.74 -6.11 -3.09
CA GLY A 194 -9.14 -7.26 -3.90
C GLY A 194 -9.85 -8.32 -3.06
N GLY A 195 -10.92 -8.89 -3.60
CA GLY A 195 -11.57 -10.09 -3.09
C GLY A 195 -10.87 -11.38 -3.53
N PRO A 196 -11.37 -12.56 -3.09
CA PRO A 196 -10.91 -13.85 -3.61
C PRO A 196 -11.00 -13.88 -5.14
N THR A 197 -9.95 -14.37 -5.79
CA THR A 197 -9.89 -14.40 -7.25
C THR A 197 -8.92 -15.45 -7.76
N LYS A 198 -9.16 -15.92 -8.99
CA LYS A 198 -8.26 -16.79 -9.73
C LYS A 198 -7.91 -16.12 -11.05
N HIS A 199 -6.63 -15.98 -11.34
CA HIS A 199 -6.15 -15.35 -12.56
C HIS A 199 -4.73 -15.76 -12.92
N LYS A 200 -4.37 -15.55 -14.19
CA LYS A 200 -3.00 -15.41 -14.67
C LYS A 200 -2.66 -13.94 -14.68
N GLU A 201 -1.42 -13.60 -14.36
CA GLU A 201 -0.93 -12.23 -14.31
C GLU A 201 0.31 -12.04 -15.18
N GLU A 202 0.45 -10.86 -15.82
CA GLU A 202 1.59 -10.51 -16.67
C GLU A 202 1.91 -9.01 -16.53
N ASN A 203 3.17 -8.69 -16.23
CA ASN A 203 3.68 -7.32 -16.25
C ASN A 203 3.83 -6.85 -17.71
N LEU A 204 3.19 -5.73 -18.06
CA LEU A 204 3.22 -5.15 -19.40
C LEU A 204 4.31 -4.10 -19.61
N LEU A 205 5.06 -3.76 -18.56
CA LEU A 205 6.10 -2.72 -18.61
C LEU A 205 7.46 -3.30 -18.98
N ASP A 206 8.30 -2.45 -19.56
CA ASP A 206 9.74 -2.70 -19.79
C ASP A 206 10.58 -2.60 -18.51
N THR A 207 9.94 -2.30 -17.37
CA THR A 207 10.55 -2.20 -16.03
C THR A 207 10.01 -3.29 -15.11
N PRO A 208 10.79 -3.72 -14.09
CA PRO A 208 10.29 -4.64 -13.09
C PRO A 208 9.11 -4.05 -12.31
N PHE A 209 8.18 -4.91 -11.94
CA PHE A 209 7.09 -4.63 -11.01
C PHE A 209 7.41 -5.24 -9.63
N GLU A 210 7.09 -4.51 -8.57
CA GLU A 210 7.14 -4.99 -7.19
C GLU A 210 5.94 -4.49 -6.39
N GLY A 211 5.31 -5.39 -5.63
CA GLY A 211 4.17 -5.09 -4.78
C GLY A 211 4.13 -5.92 -3.51
N ILE A 212 3.35 -5.44 -2.53
CA ILE A 212 3.05 -6.14 -1.28
C ILE A 212 1.57 -6.48 -1.25
N VAL A 213 1.27 -7.74 -0.99
CA VAL A 213 -0.09 -8.26 -0.86
C VAL A 213 -0.33 -8.62 0.60
N VAL A 214 -1.27 -7.95 1.23
CA VAL A 214 -1.70 -8.22 2.62
C VAL A 214 -3.02 -8.98 2.57
N GLU A 215 -2.97 -10.28 2.75
CA GLU A 215 -4.13 -11.18 2.79
C GLU A 215 -4.68 -11.28 4.23
N PHE A 216 -6.00 -11.09 4.40
CA PHE A 216 -6.64 -11.08 5.71
C PHE A 216 -7.20 -12.45 6.08
N LYS A 217 -6.76 -12.97 7.23
CA LYS A 217 -7.19 -14.26 7.82
C LYS A 217 -8.32 -14.06 8.85
N ASN A 218 -9.28 -13.16 8.55
CA ASN A 218 -10.37 -12.79 9.44
C ASN A 218 -11.74 -12.68 8.75
#